data_0781e1163d6d6178a75060a6146bc49e
#
_entry.id   0781e1163d6d6178a75060a6146bc49e
#
_cell.length_a   1.000
_cell.length_b   1.000
_cell.length_c   1.000
_cell.angle_alpha   90.00
_cell.angle_beta   90.00
_cell.angle_gamma   90.00
#
_symmetry.space_group_name_H-M   'P 1'
#
loop_
_entity.id
_entity.type
_entity.pdbx_description
1 polymer ?
#
loop_
_entity_poly.entity_id
_entity_poly.type
_entity_poly.pdbx_seq_one_letter_code
_entity_poly.pdbx_strand_id
1 'polypeptide(L)'
;MRRDCVEIKGIPISRDENTNEVVKQVAGLLDVEVCEDDISISHRLPPIRPWTDDNGNVHSPPPSIIAKFVKREVKENFYRARYKLKNKSSRDLGGLSSAEENKIFISESLTQTRKKLFKAALKVKKELNFDFISTTNGRIFLRQNKDSRSHLITSESDLAKLKASSRGQGQVQTGGRVQASPSHRPARQDDQG
;
A
#
# COMPACT_ATOMS: atom_id res chain seq x y z
N MET A 1 -13.90 17.33 3.72
CA MET A 1 -13.11 16.49 2.78
C MET A 1 -11.79 16.15 3.46
N ARG A 2 -11.34 14.87 3.49
CA ARG A 2 -10.13 14.46 4.25
C ARG A 2 -8.84 14.45 3.40
N ARG A 3 -8.80 15.26 2.34
CA ARG A 3 -7.67 15.28 1.39
C ARG A 3 -6.36 15.79 2.00
N ASP A 4 -6.48 16.66 3.00
CA ASP A 4 -5.34 17.29 3.64
C ASP A 4 -4.96 16.57 4.95
N CYS A 5 -5.53 15.37 5.18
CA CYS A 5 -5.30 14.57 6.36
C CYS A 5 -4.49 13.30 6.04
N VAL A 6 -3.58 12.96 6.94
CA VAL A 6 -2.91 11.66 7.00
C VAL A 6 -3.28 10.92 8.28
N GLU A 7 -3.16 9.61 8.28
CA GLU A 7 -3.30 8.74 9.44
C GLU A 7 -1.95 8.09 9.70
N ILE A 8 -1.35 8.37 10.88
CA ILE A 8 -0.08 7.84 11.35
C ILE A 8 -0.38 6.71 12.33
N LYS A 9 0.23 5.56 12.14
CA LYS A 9 0.02 4.33 12.92
C LYS A 9 1.33 3.84 13.51
N GLY A 10 1.22 3.08 14.61
CA GLY A 10 2.36 2.45 15.24
C GLY A 10 3.09 3.33 16.25
N ILE A 11 2.53 4.48 16.61
CA ILE A 11 3.10 5.36 17.64
C ILE A 11 2.51 4.96 18.99
N PRO A 12 3.30 4.49 19.96
CA PRO A 12 2.82 4.23 21.33
C PRO A 12 2.24 5.49 21.98
N ILE A 13 1.34 5.29 22.93
CA ILE A 13 0.78 6.41 23.71
C ILE A 13 1.82 6.83 24.75
N SER A 14 2.10 8.11 24.84
CA SER A 14 2.92 8.72 25.88
C SER A 14 2.03 9.48 26.88
N ARG A 15 2.50 9.58 28.13
CA ARG A 15 1.87 10.43 29.13
C ARG A 15 2.09 11.89 28.71
N ASP A 16 1.07 12.74 28.85
CA ASP A 16 1.12 14.16 28.48
C ASP A 16 1.50 14.43 27.01
N GLU A 17 1.04 13.56 26.11
CA GLU A 17 1.37 13.60 24.70
C GLU A 17 0.83 14.87 24.02
N ASN A 18 1.73 15.58 23.33
CA ASN A 18 1.34 16.56 22.31
C ASN A 18 1.44 15.92 20.92
N THR A 19 0.28 15.66 20.30
CA THR A 19 0.24 14.99 19.00
C THR A 19 0.86 15.81 17.87
N ASN A 20 0.89 17.16 17.96
CA ASN A 20 1.61 18.00 16.99
C ASN A 20 3.11 17.76 17.08
N GLU A 21 3.65 17.64 18.30
CA GLU A 21 5.08 17.32 18.48
C GLU A 21 5.42 15.95 17.92
N VAL A 22 4.55 14.95 18.12
CA VAL A 22 4.72 13.62 17.53
C VAL A 22 4.73 13.70 15.99
N VAL A 23 3.84 14.49 15.38
CA VAL A 23 3.81 14.69 13.91
C VAL A 23 5.12 15.34 13.43
N LYS A 24 5.66 16.32 14.14
CA LYS A 24 6.94 16.96 13.81
C LYS A 24 8.13 16.00 13.96
N GLN A 25 8.14 15.16 14.99
CA GLN A 25 9.16 14.11 15.15
C GLN A 25 9.11 13.10 14.00
N VAL A 26 7.91 12.67 13.60
CA VAL A 26 7.74 11.80 12.41
C VAL A 26 8.22 12.50 11.15
N ALA A 27 7.95 13.81 10.99
CA ALA A 27 8.45 14.59 9.87
C ALA A 27 9.99 14.62 9.83
N GLY A 28 10.65 14.73 11.00
CA GLY A 28 12.10 14.59 11.12
C GLY A 28 12.63 13.24 10.63
N LEU A 29 11.95 12.14 10.95
CA LEU A 29 12.31 10.80 10.41
C LEU A 29 12.15 10.69 8.89
N LEU A 30 11.29 11.53 8.32
CA LEU A 30 11.05 11.61 6.88
C LEU A 30 11.98 12.56 6.15
N ASP A 31 12.83 13.33 6.87
CA ASP A 31 13.59 14.47 6.37
C ASP A 31 12.68 15.48 5.64
N VAL A 32 11.54 15.79 6.24
CA VAL A 32 10.57 16.78 5.76
C VAL A 32 10.40 17.84 6.84
N GLU A 33 10.59 19.08 6.46
CA GLU A 33 10.36 20.21 7.36
C GLU A 33 8.84 20.43 7.54
N VAL A 34 8.40 20.40 8.81
CA VAL A 34 7.01 20.67 9.20
C VAL A 34 7.05 21.50 10.47
N CYS A 35 6.55 22.73 10.39
CA CYS A 35 6.41 23.61 11.54
C CYS A 35 5.01 23.53 12.18
N GLU A 36 4.84 24.17 13.34
CA GLU A 36 3.56 24.16 14.06
C GLU A 36 2.42 24.74 13.20
N ASP A 37 2.70 25.83 12.48
CA ASP A 37 1.71 26.50 11.61
C ASP A 37 1.29 25.69 10.38
N ASP A 38 2.03 24.64 10.03
CA ASP A 38 1.65 23.73 8.96
C ASP A 38 0.60 22.70 9.40
N ILE A 39 0.43 22.51 10.73
CA ILE A 39 -0.49 21.55 11.31
C ILE A 39 -1.76 22.29 11.75
N SER A 40 -2.87 22.07 11.03
CA SER A 40 -4.15 22.66 11.40
C SER A 40 -4.71 22.05 12.69
N ILE A 41 -4.63 20.71 12.81
CA ILE A 41 -5.02 19.95 14.00
C ILE A 41 -4.44 18.53 13.91
N SER A 42 -4.04 18.00 15.05
CA SER A 42 -3.78 16.59 15.20
C SER A 42 -4.45 16.01 16.45
N HIS A 43 -4.81 14.75 16.42
CA HIS A 43 -5.38 14.06 17.58
C HIS A 43 -5.32 12.55 17.40
N ARG A 44 -5.42 11.81 18.51
CA ARG A 44 -5.60 10.35 18.49
C ARG A 44 -7.02 10.00 18.06
N LEU A 45 -7.12 8.96 17.24
CA LEU A 45 -8.41 8.31 16.98
C LEU A 45 -8.82 7.45 18.17
N PRO A 46 -10.12 7.12 18.32
CA PRO A 46 -10.55 6.13 19.28
C PRO A 46 -9.79 4.80 19.10
N PRO A 47 -9.48 4.09 20.20
CA PRO A 47 -8.78 2.80 20.12
C PRO A 47 -9.61 1.80 19.32
N ILE A 48 -8.91 0.97 18.55
CA ILE A 48 -9.51 -0.15 17.84
C ILE A 48 -9.66 -1.29 18.84
N ARG A 49 -10.79 -2.00 18.80
CA ARG A 49 -10.98 -3.19 19.63
C ARG A 49 -9.88 -4.21 19.29
N PRO A 50 -9.25 -4.82 20.32
CA PRO A 50 -8.31 -5.90 20.09
C PRO A 50 -8.95 -7.00 19.24
N TRP A 51 -8.16 -7.63 18.39
CA TRP A 51 -8.59 -8.79 17.59
C TRP A 51 -7.56 -9.89 17.63
N THR A 52 -8.02 -11.11 17.47
CA THR A 52 -7.15 -12.29 17.38
C THR A 52 -6.99 -12.68 15.90
N ASP A 53 -5.77 -12.97 15.48
CA ASP A 53 -5.50 -13.51 14.14
C ASP A 53 -5.78 -15.03 14.07
N ASP A 54 -5.69 -15.59 12.86
CA ASP A 54 -5.93 -17.01 12.61
C ASP A 54 -4.91 -17.94 13.34
N ASN A 55 -3.80 -17.38 13.84
CA ASN A 55 -2.76 -18.07 14.60
C ASN A 55 -2.95 -17.93 16.13
N GLY A 56 -4.02 -17.27 16.58
CA GLY A 56 -4.31 -17.07 18.01
C GLY A 56 -3.61 -15.85 18.64
N ASN A 57 -2.86 -15.05 17.88
CA ASN A 57 -2.19 -13.87 18.43
C ASN A 57 -3.17 -12.71 18.63
N VAL A 58 -3.14 -12.10 19.82
CA VAL A 58 -3.97 -10.94 20.13
C VAL A 58 -3.26 -9.66 19.67
N HIS A 59 -3.94 -8.91 18.85
CA HIS A 59 -3.46 -7.63 18.32
C HIS A 59 -4.19 -6.46 18.97
N SER A 60 -3.45 -5.59 19.63
CA SER A 60 -3.95 -4.36 20.25
C SER A 60 -3.05 -3.16 19.85
N PRO A 61 -3.12 -2.73 18.57
CA PRO A 61 -2.26 -1.65 18.12
C PRO A 61 -2.62 -0.34 18.80
N PRO A 62 -1.65 0.56 19.02
CA PRO A 62 -1.92 1.87 19.58
C PRO A 62 -2.87 2.65 18.66
N PRO A 63 -3.74 3.50 19.23
CA PRO A 63 -4.62 4.37 18.47
C PRO A 63 -3.85 5.22 17.47
N SER A 64 -4.33 5.27 16.23
CA SER A 64 -3.71 6.07 15.17
C SER A 64 -3.83 7.56 15.47
N ILE A 65 -2.86 8.36 15.01
CA ILE A 65 -2.92 9.81 15.02
C ILE A 65 -3.44 10.28 13.66
N ILE A 66 -4.46 11.14 13.66
CA ILE A 66 -4.85 11.93 12.49
C ILE A 66 -4.11 13.25 12.55
N ALA A 67 -3.46 13.64 11.45
CA ALA A 67 -2.90 14.97 11.27
C ALA A 67 -3.52 15.63 10.04
N LYS A 68 -4.08 16.83 10.21
CA LYS A 68 -4.57 17.68 9.14
C LYS A 68 -3.59 18.81 8.92
N PHE A 69 -3.12 18.95 7.72
CA PHE A 69 -2.21 20.01 7.32
C PHE A 69 -2.97 21.23 6.79
N VAL A 70 -2.40 22.42 6.98
CA VAL A 70 -2.94 23.68 6.46
C VAL A 70 -2.73 23.71 4.95
N LYS A 71 -1.51 23.39 4.49
CA LYS A 71 -1.14 23.38 3.08
C LYS A 71 -1.11 21.96 2.53
N ARG A 72 -1.75 21.75 1.38
CA ARG A 72 -1.75 20.45 0.70
C ARG A 72 -0.35 20.01 0.29
N GLU A 73 0.50 20.93 -0.11
CA GLU A 73 1.87 20.64 -0.51
C GLU A 73 2.67 20.00 0.63
N VAL A 74 2.61 20.55 1.84
CA VAL A 74 3.25 20.00 3.02
C VAL A 74 2.73 18.57 3.29
N LYS A 75 1.41 18.37 3.26
CA LYS A 75 0.81 17.02 3.39
C LYS A 75 1.33 16.05 2.32
N GLU A 76 1.41 16.49 1.06
CA GLU A 76 1.88 15.62 -0.02
C GLU A 76 3.36 15.26 0.12
N ASN A 77 4.21 16.21 0.50
CA ASN A 77 5.63 15.96 0.76
C ASN A 77 5.79 14.99 1.94
N PHE A 78 5.09 15.21 3.04
CA PHE A 78 5.06 14.31 4.19
C PHE A 78 4.61 12.90 3.80
N TYR A 79 3.51 12.79 3.05
CA TYR A 79 2.97 11.50 2.62
C TYR A 79 3.87 10.78 1.61
N ARG A 80 4.48 11.51 0.67
CA ARG A 80 5.40 10.93 -0.32
C ARG A 80 6.65 10.36 0.34
N ALA A 81 7.20 11.07 1.32
CA ALA A 81 8.42 10.66 2.02
C ALA A 81 8.25 9.39 2.91
N ARG A 82 7.03 8.87 3.10
CA ARG A 82 6.73 7.71 3.96
C ARG A 82 7.55 6.44 3.66
N TYR A 83 8.10 6.30 2.45
CA TYR A 83 8.98 5.17 2.12
C TYR A 83 10.26 5.15 2.95
N LYS A 84 10.71 6.31 3.47
CA LYS A 84 11.87 6.43 4.36
C LYS A 84 11.65 5.74 5.71
N LEU A 85 10.39 5.47 6.08
CA LEU A 85 10.05 4.72 7.30
C LEU A 85 10.26 3.21 7.18
N LYS A 86 10.67 2.69 6.03
CA LYS A 86 10.82 1.24 5.80
C LYS A 86 11.69 0.55 6.87
N ASN A 87 12.76 1.24 7.32
CA ASN A 87 13.72 0.74 8.32
C ASN A 87 13.68 1.56 9.62
N LYS A 88 12.58 2.26 9.88
CA LYS A 88 12.36 3.08 11.06
C LYS A 88 11.25 2.50 11.92
N SER A 89 11.35 2.74 13.21
CA SER A 89 10.38 2.30 14.21
C SER A 89 10.01 3.42 15.18
N SER A 90 9.08 3.14 16.09
CA SER A 90 8.73 4.07 17.17
C SER A 90 9.90 4.42 18.10
N ARG A 91 10.95 3.59 18.15
CA ARG A 91 12.17 3.86 18.93
C ARG A 91 13.02 5.00 18.36
N ASP A 92 12.92 5.25 17.05
CA ASP A 92 13.65 6.33 16.38
C ASP A 92 13.03 7.71 16.65
N LEU A 93 11.88 7.76 17.32
CA LEU A 93 11.25 9.00 17.77
C LEU A 93 11.88 9.43 19.09
N GLY A 94 12.46 10.62 19.13
CA GLY A 94 13.04 11.17 20.34
C GLY A 94 11.98 11.38 21.42
N GLY A 95 12.28 10.98 22.67
CA GLY A 95 11.42 11.26 23.83
C GLY A 95 10.27 10.28 24.07
N LEU A 96 10.06 9.28 23.23
CA LEU A 96 9.11 8.21 23.50
C LEU A 96 9.80 7.08 24.26
N SER A 97 9.68 7.09 25.58
CA SER A 97 10.16 6.02 26.46
C SER A 97 9.21 4.82 26.42
N SER A 98 9.03 4.20 25.26
CA SER A 98 8.21 3.00 25.12
C SER A 98 9.10 1.76 24.99
N ALA A 99 8.83 0.74 25.80
CA ALA A 99 9.47 -0.57 25.68
C ALA A 99 9.07 -1.28 24.37
N GLU A 100 7.97 -0.88 23.75
CA GLU A 100 7.43 -1.50 22.55
C GLU A 100 8.00 -0.88 21.29
N GLU A 101 8.59 -1.70 20.45
CA GLU A 101 9.03 -1.33 19.11
C GLU A 101 7.93 -1.60 18.11
N ASN A 102 7.34 -0.53 17.58
CA ASN A 102 6.30 -0.61 16.58
C ASN A 102 6.78 -0.01 15.25
N LYS A 103 6.42 -0.67 14.13
CA LYS A 103 6.62 -0.08 12.80
C LYS A 103 5.68 1.10 12.60
N ILE A 104 6.24 2.21 12.12
CA ILE A 104 5.47 3.41 11.81
C ILE A 104 4.93 3.32 10.38
N PHE A 105 3.64 3.58 10.21
CA PHE A 105 2.99 3.63 8.90
C PHE A 105 2.23 4.93 8.71
N ILE A 106 2.34 5.51 7.52
CA ILE A 106 1.56 6.68 7.13
C ILE A 106 0.64 6.31 5.98
N SER A 107 -0.64 6.59 6.14
CA SER A 107 -1.67 6.39 5.13
C SER A 107 -2.53 7.63 4.95
N GLU A 108 -3.21 7.76 3.81
CA GLU A 108 -4.22 8.81 3.67
C GLU A 108 -5.43 8.51 4.55
N SER A 109 -6.02 9.57 5.13
CA SER A 109 -7.26 9.45 5.89
C SER A 109 -8.45 9.22 4.97
N LEU A 110 -8.80 7.96 4.76
CA LEU A 110 -9.91 7.55 3.91
C LEU A 110 -11.24 7.62 4.68
N THR A 111 -12.33 7.92 3.96
CA THR A 111 -13.70 7.76 4.47
C THR A 111 -14.02 6.27 4.69
N GLN A 112 -15.06 5.96 5.49
CA GLN A 112 -15.47 4.57 5.76
C GLN A 112 -15.76 3.80 4.45
N THR A 113 -16.45 4.43 3.52
CA THR A 113 -16.74 3.82 2.20
C THR A 113 -15.44 3.52 1.44
N ARG A 114 -14.49 4.46 1.42
CA ARG A 114 -13.18 4.25 0.77
C ARG A 114 -12.32 3.22 1.50
N LYS A 115 -12.38 3.16 2.84
CA LYS A 115 -11.71 2.09 3.62
C LYS A 115 -12.28 0.70 3.26
N LYS A 116 -13.60 0.56 3.09
CA LYS A 116 -14.22 -0.71 2.63
C LYS A 116 -13.73 -1.07 1.24
N LEU A 117 -13.79 -0.14 0.30
CA LEU A 117 -13.32 -0.36 -1.08
C LEU A 117 -11.82 -0.71 -1.13
N PHE A 118 -10.98 -0.05 -0.31
CA PHE A 118 -9.56 -0.36 -0.21
C PHE A 118 -9.32 -1.78 0.31
N LYS A 119 -10.08 -2.23 1.31
CA LYS A 119 -10.02 -3.63 1.80
C LYS A 119 -10.42 -4.63 0.71
N ALA A 120 -11.46 -4.33 -0.08
CA ALA A 120 -11.86 -5.16 -1.21
C ALA A 120 -10.76 -5.19 -2.29
N ALA A 121 -10.16 -4.03 -2.61
CA ALA A 121 -9.05 -3.95 -3.55
C ALA A 121 -7.81 -4.72 -3.08
N LEU A 122 -7.51 -4.76 -1.76
CA LEU A 122 -6.44 -5.57 -1.19
C LEU A 122 -6.66 -7.08 -1.41
N LYS A 123 -7.91 -7.56 -1.32
CA LYS A 123 -8.25 -8.96 -1.63
C LYS A 123 -7.98 -9.25 -3.11
N VAL A 124 -8.47 -8.39 -4.01
CA VAL A 124 -8.25 -8.53 -5.46
C VAL A 124 -6.77 -8.46 -5.81
N LYS A 125 -6.00 -7.57 -5.16
CA LYS A 125 -4.54 -7.51 -5.29
C LYS A 125 -3.89 -8.88 -5.07
N LYS A 126 -4.27 -9.57 -3.99
CA LYS A 126 -3.75 -10.90 -3.64
C LYS A 126 -4.22 -11.97 -4.62
N GLU A 127 -5.51 -11.97 -4.99
CA GLU A 127 -6.11 -12.96 -5.90
C GLU A 127 -5.54 -12.89 -7.32
N LEU A 128 -5.21 -11.70 -7.81
CA LEU A 128 -4.73 -11.47 -9.16
C LEU A 128 -3.22 -11.17 -9.24
N ASN A 129 -2.49 -11.35 -8.14
CA ASN A 129 -1.03 -11.14 -8.04
C ASN A 129 -0.58 -9.76 -8.54
N PHE A 130 -1.30 -8.70 -8.14
CA PHE A 130 -0.84 -7.33 -8.34
C PHE A 130 0.27 -7.01 -7.33
N ASP A 131 1.35 -6.36 -7.77
CA ASP A 131 2.46 -5.98 -6.90
C ASP A 131 2.12 -4.78 -6.01
N PHE A 132 1.37 -3.82 -6.56
CA PHE A 132 1.18 -2.53 -5.90
C PHE A 132 -0.28 -2.17 -5.72
N ILE A 133 -0.58 -1.64 -4.53
CA ILE A 133 -1.79 -0.88 -4.23
C ILE A 133 -1.36 0.44 -3.60
N SER A 134 -1.94 1.54 -4.02
CA SER A 134 -1.65 2.86 -3.48
C SER A 134 -2.90 3.72 -3.41
N THR A 135 -2.82 4.76 -2.59
CA THR A 135 -3.83 5.81 -2.55
C THR A 135 -3.19 7.14 -2.87
N THR A 136 -3.91 7.98 -3.59
CA THR A 136 -3.50 9.35 -3.89
C THR A 136 -4.74 10.23 -3.94
N ASN A 137 -4.82 11.22 -3.06
CA ASN A 137 -5.97 12.10 -2.91
C ASN A 137 -7.31 11.34 -2.73
N GLY A 138 -7.28 10.25 -1.94
CA GLY A 138 -8.43 9.39 -1.65
C GLY A 138 -8.85 8.49 -2.82
N ARG A 139 -8.11 8.48 -3.93
CA ARG A 139 -8.29 7.55 -5.05
C ARG A 139 -7.44 6.31 -4.82
N ILE A 140 -7.97 5.14 -5.14
CA ILE A 140 -7.30 3.85 -4.97
C ILE A 140 -6.78 3.41 -6.33
N PHE A 141 -5.53 2.97 -6.37
CA PHE A 141 -4.87 2.49 -7.58
C PHE A 141 -4.30 1.09 -7.35
N LEU A 142 -4.52 0.21 -8.31
CA LEU A 142 -3.88 -1.10 -8.41
C LEU A 142 -2.93 -1.10 -9.59
N ARG A 143 -1.73 -1.69 -9.43
CA ARG A 143 -0.76 -1.83 -10.51
C ARG A 143 -0.09 -3.20 -10.42
N GLN A 144 -0.02 -3.89 -11.55
CA GLN A 144 0.45 -5.27 -11.61
C GLN A 144 1.97 -5.35 -11.36
N ASN A 145 2.75 -4.52 -12.05
CA ASN A 145 4.19 -4.40 -11.87
C ASN A 145 4.63 -2.94 -12.07
N LYS A 146 5.92 -2.64 -11.96
CA LYS A 146 6.46 -1.27 -12.08
C LYS A 146 6.16 -0.63 -13.45
N ASP A 147 6.12 -1.43 -14.50
CA ASP A 147 6.01 -0.96 -15.90
C ASP A 147 4.56 -1.00 -16.42
N SER A 148 3.66 -1.67 -15.69
CA SER A 148 2.27 -1.79 -16.08
C SER A 148 1.47 -0.52 -15.79
N ARG A 149 0.38 -0.34 -16.56
CA ARG A 149 -0.57 0.75 -16.32
C ARG A 149 -1.25 0.61 -14.96
N SER A 150 -1.47 1.74 -14.31
CA SER A 150 -2.21 1.82 -13.05
C SER A 150 -3.71 1.80 -13.28
N HIS A 151 -4.43 0.93 -12.58
CA HIS A 151 -5.89 0.83 -12.63
C HIS A 151 -6.50 1.65 -11.49
N LEU A 152 -7.31 2.66 -11.84
CA LEU A 152 -8.08 3.45 -10.88
C LEU A 152 -9.30 2.65 -10.44
N ILE A 153 -9.46 2.51 -9.12
CA ILE A 153 -10.59 1.81 -8.49
C ILE A 153 -11.51 2.83 -7.82
N THR A 154 -12.69 3.01 -8.38
CA THR A 154 -13.70 3.94 -7.87
C THR A 154 -14.87 3.23 -7.20
N SER A 155 -15.12 1.98 -7.59
CA SER A 155 -16.25 1.16 -7.17
C SER A 155 -15.91 -0.34 -7.12
N GLU A 156 -16.76 -1.14 -6.54
CA GLU A 156 -16.62 -2.60 -6.55
C GLU A 156 -16.79 -3.18 -7.97
N SER A 157 -17.54 -2.51 -8.85
CA SER A 157 -17.70 -2.93 -10.25
C SER A 157 -16.36 -2.88 -11.01
N ASP A 158 -15.48 -1.92 -10.69
CA ASP A 158 -14.15 -1.86 -11.29
C ASP A 158 -13.30 -3.09 -10.89
N LEU A 159 -13.42 -3.53 -9.65
CA LEU A 159 -12.77 -4.75 -9.17
C LEU A 159 -13.32 -6.01 -9.86
N ALA A 160 -14.64 -6.08 -10.08
CA ALA A 160 -15.27 -7.18 -10.80
C ALA A 160 -14.79 -7.25 -12.27
N LYS A 161 -14.67 -6.10 -12.94
CA LYS A 161 -14.13 -6.02 -14.31
C LYS A 161 -12.69 -6.53 -14.38
N LEU A 162 -11.83 -6.15 -13.44
CA LEU A 162 -10.45 -6.64 -13.37
C LEU A 162 -10.39 -8.16 -13.20
N LYS A 163 -11.25 -8.74 -12.35
CA LYS A 163 -11.34 -10.19 -12.17
C LYS A 163 -11.83 -10.90 -13.42
N ALA A 164 -12.78 -10.34 -14.16
CA ALA A 164 -13.27 -10.89 -15.41
C ALA A 164 -12.20 -10.88 -16.52
N SER A 165 -11.47 -9.76 -16.65
CA SER A 165 -10.41 -9.61 -17.65
C SER A 165 -9.26 -10.58 -17.44
N SER A 166 -8.87 -10.85 -16.18
CA SER A 166 -7.78 -11.79 -15.89
C SER A 166 -8.18 -13.27 -16.11
N ARG A 167 -9.47 -13.62 -15.99
CA ARG A 167 -9.98 -14.95 -16.33
C ARG A 167 -9.97 -15.22 -17.84
N GLY A 168 -10.19 -14.17 -18.67
CA GLY A 168 -10.18 -14.27 -20.12
C GLY A 168 -8.79 -14.47 -20.72
N GLN A 169 -7.73 -14.07 -20.07
CA GLN A 169 -6.34 -14.22 -20.54
C GLN A 169 -5.75 -15.61 -20.26
N GLY A 170 -6.37 -16.42 -19.41
CA GLY A 170 -5.94 -17.77 -19.08
C GLY A 170 -6.37 -18.86 -20.08
N GLN A 171 -7.16 -18.55 -21.12
CA GLN A 171 -7.73 -19.56 -22.05
C GLN A 171 -7.10 -19.56 -23.46
N VAL A 172 -6.04 -18.82 -23.74
CA VAL A 172 -5.47 -18.75 -25.11
C VAL A 172 -4.04 -19.33 -25.18
N GLN A 173 -3.71 -20.37 -24.43
CA GLN A 173 -2.46 -21.13 -24.65
C GLN A 173 -2.62 -22.62 -24.37
N THR A 174 -3.58 -23.30 -25.04
CA THR A 174 -3.51 -24.73 -25.25
C THR A 174 -4.22 -25.07 -26.56
N GLY A 175 -3.48 -25.05 -27.68
CA GLY A 175 -4.02 -25.50 -28.94
C GLY A 175 -3.10 -25.21 -30.12
N GLY A 176 -2.12 -26.07 -30.37
CA GLY A 176 -1.31 -25.91 -31.56
C GLY A 176 -0.01 -26.69 -31.58
N ARG A 177 -0.01 -27.94 -31.16
CA ARG A 177 1.08 -28.87 -31.51
C ARG A 177 0.80 -29.46 -32.89
N VAL A 178 1.28 -28.79 -33.92
CA VAL A 178 1.32 -29.35 -35.28
C VAL A 178 2.45 -30.36 -35.32
N GLN A 179 2.11 -31.62 -35.52
CA GLN A 179 3.03 -32.70 -35.84
C GLN A 179 3.57 -32.45 -37.25
N ALA A 180 4.86 -32.24 -37.38
CA ALA A 180 5.57 -32.34 -38.66
C ALA A 180 5.98 -33.81 -38.87
N SER A 181 5.48 -34.40 -39.90
CA SER A 181 5.85 -35.73 -40.40
C SER A 181 7.27 -35.72 -41.00
N PRO A 182 8.05 -36.80 -40.91
CA PRO A 182 9.40 -36.88 -41.49
C PRO A 182 9.32 -37.16 -43.00
N SER A 183 9.80 -36.26 -43.82
CA SER A 183 10.02 -36.46 -45.25
C SER A 183 11.29 -37.24 -45.48
N HIS A 184 11.06 -38.33 -46.19
CA HIS A 184 11.98 -39.28 -46.80
C HIS A 184 13.12 -38.61 -47.54
N ARG A 185 14.35 -39.07 -47.30
CA ARG A 185 15.57 -38.71 -48.03
C ARG A 185 15.92 -39.86 -49.01
N PRO A 186 16.03 -39.64 -50.31
CA PRO A 186 16.65 -40.63 -51.19
C PRO A 186 18.15 -40.54 -51.18
N ALA A 187 18.79 -41.71 -51.16
CA ALA A 187 20.21 -41.92 -51.30
C ALA A 187 20.69 -41.50 -52.69
N ARG A 188 21.91 -40.91 -52.78
CA ARG A 188 22.70 -40.88 -54.00
C ARG A 188 23.98 -41.66 -53.78
N GLN A 189 24.13 -42.59 -54.68
CA GLN A 189 25.29 -43.44 -54.90
C GLN A 189 26.45 -42.64 -55.51
N ASP A 190 27.58 -43.16 -55.19
CA ASP A 190 28.93 -43.02 -55.71
C ASP A 190 29.06 -42.65 -57.18
N ASP A 191 30.07 -41.88 -57.50
CA ASP A 191 31.04 -42.36 -58.49
C ASP A 191 32.40 -41.56 -58.39
N GLN A 192 33.42 -42.31 -58.53
CA GLN A 192 34.83 -42.26 -58.70
C GLN A 192 35.45 -41.02 -59.40
N GLY A 193 36.64 -40.69 -58.97
CA GLY A 193 37.59 -39.83 -59.61
C GLY A 193 38.78 -39.51 -58.70
#